data_0b24e415ac977ea199877db9134b0781
#
_entry.id   0b24e415ac977ea199877db9134b0781
#
_cell.length_a   1.000
_cell.length_b   1.000
_cell.length_c   1.000
_cell.angle_alpha   90.00
_cell.angle_beta   90.00
_cell.angle_gamma   90.00
#
_symmetry.space_group_name_H-M   'P 1'
#
loop_
_entity.id
_entity.type
_entity.pdbx_description
1 polymer ?
#
loop_
_entity_poly.entity_id
_entity_poly.type
_entity_poly.pdbx_seq_one_letter_code
_entity_poly.pdbx_strand_id
1 'polypeptide(L)'
;MCIRDRTNMEKQDLVPSPFEGFVPWGNYGNLKKIIKSGMFYPVFVTGLSGNGKTLMIEQLHAELKKELIRINITIETDEDDLLGGFRLVAGETKFVPGPVIEAMERGCTLLLDECDLGSNKLLALQPVLEGKGVFLKKINKWITPKDGFNVMATANTKGKGSEDGRFIGTNILNEAFLERFAITIEQPYPAASTEKKIVIGSMKKYGTVDKEFADNLVTWAEVIRKTFYDGGVDEVISTRRLDHIVKAFAIFGDKMQSIEMCVARFDEDTKESFMDLYTKIDAGISIEEETSNPLLDGMEEEEPAF
;
A
#
# COMPACT_ATOMS: atom_id res chain seq x y z
N MET A 1 19.14 16.09 28.63
CA MET A 1 20.01 15.67 27.52
C MET A 1 20.06 16.83 26.54
N CYS A 2 21.19 17.54 26.44
CA CYS A 2 21.28 18.79 25.70
C CYS A 2 21.11 18.58 24.21
N ILE A 3 20.21 19.38 23.62
CA ILE A 3 20.07 19.52 22.15
C ILE A 3 21.29 20.35 21.71
N ARG A 4 22.38 19.65 21.38
CA ARG A 4 23.57 20.25 20.76
C ARG A 4 23.36 20.32 19.25
N ASP A 5 23.43 21.55 18.75
CA ASP A 5 23.81 21.98 17.40
C ASP A 5 23.49 21.07 16.20
N ARG A 6 22.31 21.31 15.59
CA ARG A 6 22.01 20.86 14.22
C ARG A 6 22.66 21.74 13.11
N THR A 7 23.76 22.41 13.38
CA THR A 7 24.49 23.22 12.40
C THR A 7 25.53 22.44 11.60
N ASN A 8 25.80 21.17 11.94
CA ASN A 8 26.59 20.21 11.16
C ASN A 8 25.84 18.87 11.12
N MET A 9 24.62 18.83 10.59
CA MET A 9 24.02 17.55 10.24
C MET A 9 24.77 17.00 9.04
N GLU A 10 25.63 16.00 9.27
CA GLU A 10 25.95 15.03 8.24
C GLU A 10 24.64 14.67 7.56
N LYS A 11 24.61 14.78 6.23
CA LYS A 11 23.39 14.42 5.48
C LYS A 11 23.02 13.00 5.85
N GLN A 12 21.95 12.84 6.61
CA GLN A 12 21.43 11.52 6.93
C GLN A 12 21.19 10.78 5.62
N ASP A 13 21.74 9.58 5.50
CA ASP A 13 21.43 8.68 4.39
C ASP A 13 19.98 8.23 4.51
N LEU A 14 19.18 8.53 3.48
CA LEU A 14 17.75 8.21 3.42
C LEU A 14 17.49 7.02 2.48
N VAL A 15 18.50 6.21 2.18
CA VAL A 15 18.30 4.94 1.47
C VAL A 15 17.57 3.96 2.38
N PRO A 16 16.40 3.41 1.98
CA PRO A 16 15.68 2.45 2.79
C PRO A 16 16.52 1.20 3.07
N SER A 17 16.31 0.61 4.26
CA SER A 17 16.97 -0.64 4.60
C SER A 17 16.39 -1.82 3.79
N PRO A 18 17.22 -2.74 3.29
CA PRO A 18 16.73 -3.96 2.65
C PRO A 18 15.87 -4.80 3.60
N PHE A 19 14.73 -5.26 3.11
CA PHE A 19 13.89 -6.21 3.83
C PHE A 19 14.31 -7.63 3.48
N GLU A 20 14.82 -8.36 4.45
CA GLU A 20 15.25 -9.75 4.28
C GLU A 20 14.07 -10.65 3.89
N GLY A 21 14.25 -11.39 2.80
CA GLY A 21 13.20 -12.28 2.28
C GLY A 21 12.16 -11.58 1.40
N PHE A 22 12.40 -10.33 0.97
CA PHE A 22 11.54 -9.69 0.01
C PHE A 22 11.47 -10.46 -1.32
N VAL A 23 10.27 -10.71 -1.79
CA VAL A 23 10.01 -11.36 -3.08
C VAL A 23 9.36 -10.35 -4.01
N PRO A 24 10.00 -9.99 -5.14
CA PRO A 24 9.41 -9.05 -6.10
C PRO A 24 8.25 -9.69 -6.88
N TRP A 25 7.19 -8.92 -7.11
CA TRP A 25 6.06 -9.35 -7.94
C TRP A 25 5.37 -8.17 -8.63
N GLY A 26 4.42 -8.45 -9.51
CA GLY A 26 3.59 -7.44 -10.18
C GLY A 26 4.44 -6.43 -10.94
N ASN A 27 4.25 -5.17 -10.62
CA ASN A 27 4.87 -4.06 -11.34
C ASN A 27 6.30 -3.70 -10.89
N TYR A 28 6.94 -4.54 -10.08
CA TYR A 28 8.31 -4.30 -9.59
C TYR A 28 9.30 -3.96 -10.72
N GLY A 29 9.27 -4.76 -11.80
CA GLY A 29 10.17 -4.56 -12.94
C GLY A 29 9.94 -3.25 -13.69
N ASN A 30 8.68 -2.83 -13.83
CA ASN A 30 8.32 -1.57 -14.50
C ASN A 30 8.76 -0.37 -13.66
N LEU A 31 8.46 -0.37 -12.37
CA LEU A 31 8.89 0.69 -11.44
C LEU A 31 10.42 0.78 -11.37
N LYS A 32 11.12 -0.37 -11.37
CA LYS A 32 12.58 -0.40 -11.40
C LYS A 32 13.15 0.30 -12.63
N LYS A 33 12.54 0.11 -13.81
CA LYS A 33 12.96 0.80 -15.05
C LYS A 33 12.76 2.31 -14.92
N ILE A 34 11.64 2.76 -14.36
CA ILE A 34 11.33 4.19 -14.16
C ILE A 34 12.38 4.81 -13.22
N ILE A 35 12.62 4.21 -12.06
CA ILE A 35 13.60 4.74 -11.09
C ILE A 35 15.01 4.75 -11.66
N LYS A 36 15.39 3.72 -12.44
CA LYS A 36 16.72 3.64 -13.10
C LYS A 36 16.90 4.68 -14.18
N SER A 37 15.85 5.07 -14.88
CA SER A 37 15.94 6.04 -15.97
C SER A 37 16.45 7.40 -15.50
N GLY A 38 16.21 7.76 -14.24
CA GLY A 38 16.52 9.08 -13.70
C GLY A 38 15.65 10.21 -14.27
N MET A 39 14.71 9.88 -15.16
CA MET A 39 13.77 10.85 -15.72
C MET A 39 12.73 11.24 -14.67
N PHE A 40 12.32 12.50 -14.68
CA PHE A 40 11.15 12.92 -13.94
C PHE A 40 9.90 12.29 -14.57
N TYR A 41 9.30 11.34 -13.87
CA TYR A 41 8.15 10.58 -14.36
C TYR A 41 7.27 10.17 -13.18
N PRO A 42 6.34 11.04 -12.75
CA PRO A 42 5.48 10.78 -11.59
C PRO A 42 4.60 9.55 -11.78
N VAL A 43 4.53 8.71 -10.75
CA VAL A 43 3.79 7.44 -10.77
C VAL A 43 2.77 7.39 -9.66
N PHE A 44 1.53 7.05 -10.00
CA PHE A 44 0.46 6.75 -9.04
C PHE A 44 0.28 5.24 -8.94
N VAL A 45 0.52 4.65 -7.76
CA VAL A 45 0.41 3.21 -7.51
C VAL A 45 -0.83 2.94 -6.67
N THR A 46 -1.79 2.25 -7.25
CA THR A 46 -3.05 1.92 -6.59
C THR A 46 -3.19 0.42 -6.34
N GLY A 47 -4.13 0.02 -5.52
CA GLY A 47 -4.47 -1.39 -5.22
C GLY A 47 -4.88 -1.58 -3.77
N LEU A 48 -5.45 -2.72 -3.45
CA LEU A 48 -6.00 -3.03 -2.13
C LEU A 48 -4.96 -2.93 -1.00
N SER A 49 -5.43 -2.67 0.21
CA SER A 49 -4.57 -2.54 1.39
C SER A 49 -3.82 -3.86 1.67
N GLY A 50 -2.58 -3.73 2.16
CA GLY A 50 -1.75 -4.88 2.56
C GLY A 50 -1.22 -5.75 1.41
N ASN A 51 -1.27 -5.28 0.16
CA ASN A 51 -0.67 -5.93 -1.01
C ASN A 51 0.80 -5.53 -1.27
N GLY A 52 1.41 -4.73 -0.40
CA GLY A 52 2.84 -4.39 -0.44
C GLY A 52 3.25 -3.25 -1.36
N LYS A 53 2.36 -2.35 -1.78
CA LYS A 53 2.67 -1.17 -2.62
C LYS A 53 3.85 -0.37 -2.09
N THR A 54 3.74 0.10 -0.86
CA THR A 54 4.75 0.94 -0.19
C THR A 54 6.05 0.18 -0.01
N LEU A 55 5.99 -1.07 0.49
CA LEU A 55 7.16 -1.92 0.68
C LEU A 55 7.90 -2.15 -0.65
N MET A 56 7.19 -2.36 -1.75
CA MET A 56 7.79 -2.55 -3.07
C MET A 56 8.61 -1.32 -3.50
N ILE A 57 8.08 -0.11 -3.29
CA ILE A 57 8.77 1.14 -3.61
C ILE A 57 10.02 1.29 -2.72
N GLU A 58 9.90 1.05 -1.42
CA GLU A 58 11.04 1.09 -0.48
C GLU A 58 12.12 0.09 -0.88
N GLN A 59 11.75 -1.15 -1.21
CA GLN A 59 12.73 -2.18 -1.58
C GLN A 59 13.40 -1.92 -2.93
N LEU A 60 12.71 -1.27 -3.87
CA LEU A 60 13.33 -0.79 -5.10
C LEU A 60 14.40 0.25 -4.84
N HIS A 61 14.14 1.20 -3.93
CA HIS A 61 15.12 2.23 -3.57
C HIS A 61 16.29 1.64 -2.78
N ALA A 62 16.03 0.68 -1.87
CA ALA A 62 17.05 -0.07 -1.18
C ALA A 62 17.99 -0.82 -2.16
N GLU A 63 17.42 -1.57 -3.11
CA GLU A 63 18.19 -2.29 -4.13
C GLU A 63 19.03 -1.37 -5.02
N LEU A 64 18.45 -0.23 -5.40
CA LEU A 64 19.10 0.74 -6.28
C LEU A 64 20.01 1.72 -5.53
N LYS A 65 20.09 1.63 -4.19
CA LYS A 65 20.82 2.55 -3.31
C LYS A 65 20.47 4.01 -3.58
N LYS A 66 19.16 4.29 -3.75
CA LYS A 66 18.64 5.63 -3.97
C LYS A 66 17.89 6.11 -2.74
N GLU A 67 18.08 7.37 -2.39
CA GLU A 67 17.33 8.00 -1.29
C GLU A 67 15.83 8.07 -1.60
N LEU A 68 15.01 7.88 -0.57
CA LEU A 68 13.56 7.96 -0.58
C LEU A 68 13.08 8.78 0.61
N ILE A 69 12.33 9.82 0.35
CA ILE A 69 11.61 10.55 1.40
C ILE A 69 10.14 10.14 1.34
N ARG A 70 9.66 9.51 2.40
CA ARG A 70 8.27 9.09 2.54
C ARG A 70 7.52 10.02 3.47
N ILE A 71 6.32 10.42 3.06
CA ILE A 71 5.36 11.12 3.89
C ILE A 71 4.02 10.40 3.82
N ASN A 72 3.45 10.08 4.98
CA ASN A 72 2.09 9.57 5.06
C ASN A 72 1.12 10.75 4.97
N ILE A 73 0.23 10.68 4.00
CA ILE A 73 -0.80 11.68 3.78
C ILE A 73 -2.00 11.37 4.69
N THR A 74 -2.56 12.41 5.27
CA THR A 74 -3.77 12.36 6.08
C THR A 74 -4.70 13.49 5.68
N ILE A 75 -5.93 13.48 6.16
CA ILE A 75 -6.88 14.58 5.92
C ILE A 75 -6.38 15.94 6.46
N GLU A 76 -5.55 15.91 7.50
CA GLU A 76 -4.99 17.10 8.13
C GLU A 76 -3.75 17.64 7.41
N THR A 77 -3.10 16.81 6.57
CA THR A 77 -1.87 17.20 5.86
C THR A 77 -2.08 18.47 5.06
N ASP A 78 -1.23 19.47 5.32
CA ASP A 78 -1.34 20.78 4.70
C ASP A 78 -0.04 21.26 4.02
N GLU A 79 -0.07 22.50 3.49
CA GLU A 79 1.06 23.10 2.80
C GLU A 79 2.28 23.23 3.73
N ASP A 80 2.07 23.52 5.02
CA ASP A 80 3.16 23.66 6.00
C ASP A 80 3.84 22.33 6.31
N ASP A 81 3.07 21.24 6.32
CA ASP A 81 3.60 19.89 6.50
C ASP A 81 4.40 19.45 5.29
N LEU A 82 3.94 19.81 4.09
CA LEU A 82 4.53 19.39 2.82
C LEU A 82 5.73 20.26 2.41
N LEU A 83 5.55 21.57 2.35
CA LEU A 83 6.56 22.51 1.86
C LEU A 83 7.41 23.12 2.98
N GLY A 84 6.91 23.12 4.19
CA GLY A 84 7.59 23.67 5.35
C GLY A 84 6.98 24.96 5.88
N GLY A 85 7.33 25.26 7.12
CA GLY A 85 6.78 26.38 7.86
C GLY A 85 7.71 26.92 8.91
N PHE A 86 7.30 28.00 9.54
CA PHE A 86 8.04 28.58 10.67
C PHE A 86 7.86 27.70 11.91
N ARG A 87 8.97 27.42 12.56
CA ARG A 87 9.03 26.65 13.81
C ARG A 87 9.91 27.37 14.82
N LEU A 88 9.64 27.23 16.10
CA LEU A 88 10.49 27.71 17.18
C LEU A 88 11.65 26.72 17.36
N VAL A 89 12.85 27.12 16.97
CA VAL A 89 14.08 26.31 17.07
C VAL A 89 15.10 27.05 17.93
N ALA A 90 15.46 26.47 19.06
CA ALA A 90 16.40 27.08 20.04
C ALA A 90 16.05 28.53 20.45
N GLY A 91 14.76 28.81 20.61
CA GLY A 91 14.27 30.13 21.01
C GLY A 91 14.12 31.15 19.87
N GLU A 92 14.45 30.80 18.65
CA GLU A 92 14.31 31.63 17.46
C GLU A 92 13.26 31.07 16.49
N THR A 93 12.48 31.94 15.87
CA THR A 93 11.56 31.53 14.79
C THR A 93 12.34 31.32 13.50
N LYS A 94 12.42 30.06 13.04
CA LYS A 94 13.11 29.68 11.81
C LYS A 94 12.19 28.96 10.85
N PHE A 95 12.37 29.18 9.56
CA PHE A 95 11.73 28.38 8.55
C PHE A 95 12.39 27.01 8.49
N VAL A 96 11.59 25.95 8.63
CA VAL A 96 12.03 24.57 8.52
C VAL A 96 11.44 24.01 7.23
N PRO A 97 12.26 23.60 6.24
CA PRO A 97 11.78 22.98 5.03
C PRO A 97 11.00 21.70 5.32
N GLY A 98 9.93 21.49 4.56
CA GLY A 98 9.17 20.24 4.60
C GLY A 98 9.78 19.15 3.71
N PRO A 99 9.24 17.90 3.78
CA PRO A 99 9.79 16.75 3.07
C PRO A 99 9.79 16.91 1.55
N VAL A 100 8.84 17.64 0.99
CA VAL A 100 8.81 17.95 -0.45
C VAL A 100 10.03 18.78 -0.86
N ILE A 101 10.30 19.84 -0.11
CA ILE A 101 11.43 20.71 -0.38
C ILE A 101 12.76 19.97 -0.19
N GLU A 102 12.84 19.14 0.86
CA GLU A 102 14.03 18.31 1.09
C GLU A 102 14.26 17.32 -0.06
N ALA A 103 13.21 16.65 -0.58
CA ALA A 103 13.32 15.75 -1.71
C ALA A 103 13.77 16.48 -2.98
N MET A 104 13.22 17.66 -3.26
CA MET A 104 13.62 18.49 -4.40
C MET A 104 15.09 18.92 -4.30
N GLU A 105 15.54 19.38 -3.13
CA GLU A 105 16.91 19.85 -2.90
C GLU A 105 17.95 18.71 -2.88
N ARG A 106 17.55 17.48 -2.53
CA ARG A 106 18.39 16.28 -2.59
C ARG A 106 18.43 15.68 -4.00
N GLY A 107 17.38 15.86 -4.81
CA GLY A 107 17.21 15.17 -6.10
C GLY A 107 16.85 13.69 -5.89
N CYS A 108 16.04 13.38 -4.89
CA CYS A 108 15.61 12.02 -4.57
C CYS A 108 14.10 11.81 -4.80
N THR A 109 13.65 10.57 -4.66
CA THR A 109 12.23 10.26 -4.81
C THR A 109 11.44 10.70 -3.58
N LEU A 110 10.35 11.43 -3.79
CA LEU A 110 9.31 11.72 -2.81
C LEU A 110 8.21 10.67 -2.94
N LEU A 111 7.87 9.99 -1.85
CA LEU A 111 6.75 9.06 -1.76
C LEU A 111 5.62 9.66 -0.93
N LEU A 112 4.51 9.97 -1.60
CA LEU A 112 3.25 10.35 -0.97
C LEU A 112 2.45 9.08 -0.67
N ASP A 113 2.51 8.59 0.56
CA ASP A 113 1.88 7.34 0.95
C ASP A 113 0.44 7.58 1.44
N GLU A 114 -0.49 6.70 1.04
CA GLU A 114 -1.92 6.81 1.32
C GLU A 114 -2.55 8.13 0.83
N CYS A 115 -2.21 8.51 -0.40
CA CYS A 115 -2.54 9.81 -0.99
C CYS A 115 -4.06 10.07 -1.07
N ASP A 116 -4.87 9.02 -1.17
CA ASP A 116 -6.33 9.08 -1.20
C ASP A 116 -6.99 9.42 0.15
N LEU A 117 -6.22 9.51 1.24
CA LEU A 117 -6.68 10.10 2.50
C LEU A 117 -6.57 11.64 2.51
N GLY A 118 -5.84 12.20 1.55
CA GLY A 118 -5.59 13.64 1.48
C GLY A 118 -6.80 14.48 1.08
N SER A 119 -6.72 15.76 1.39
CA SER A 119 -7.72 16.75 1.01
C SER A 119 -7.27 17.59 -0.21
N ASN A 120 -8.11 18.53 -0.63
CA ASN A 120 -7.75 19.51 -1.68
C ASN A 120 -6.48 20.34 -1.38
N LYS A 121 -5.96 20.30 -0.15
CA LYS A 121 -4.69 20.93 0.22
C LYS A 121 -3.50 20.35 -0.57
N LEU A 122 -3.62 19.09 -1.06
CA LEU A 122 -2.62 18.48 -1.95
C LEU A 122 -2.44 19.21 -3.28
N LEU A 123 -3.35 20.08 -3.68
CA LEU A 123 -3.21 20.91 -4.88
C LEU A 123 -2.00 21.86 -4.82
N ALA A 124 -1.48 22.13 -3.61
CA ALA A 124 -0.21 22.86 -3.44
C ALA A 124 0.98 22.15 -4.13
N LEU A 125 0.87 20.84 -4.38
CA LEU A 125 1.90 20.04 -5.04
C LEU A 125 1.83 20.05 -6.58
N GLN A 126 0.87 20.75 -7.19
CA GLN A 126 0.73 20.77 -8.65
C GLN A 126 2.03 21.14 -9.39
N PRO A 127 2.76 22.22 -9.03
CA PRO A 127 4.03 22.54 -9.69
C PRO A 127 5.09 21.45 -9.49
N VAL A 128 5.09 20.80 -8.33
CA VAL A 128 6.02 19.72 -7.98
C VAL A 128 5.79 18.50 -8.88
N LEU A 129 4.51 18.12 -9.09
CA LEU A 129 4.12 17.02 -9.97
C LEU A 129 4.38 17.30 -11.46
N GLU A 130 4.58 18.55 -11.83
CA GLU A 130 5.01 18.95 -13.16
C GLU A 130 6.55 19.01 -13.30
N GLY A 131 7.31 18.69 -12.26
CA GLY A 131 8.77 18.80 -12.24
C GLY A 131 9.27 20.25 -12.23
N LYS A 132 8.39 21.18 -11.89
CA LYS A 132 8.70 22.62 -11.87
C LYS A 132 9.15 23.07 -10.48
N GLY A 133 9.77 24.24 -10.42
CA GLY A 133 10.11 24.88 -9.16
C GLY A 133 8.87 25.35 -8.39
N VAL A 134 9.01 25.47 -7.09
CA VAL A 134 8.00 25.99 -6.16
C VAL A 134 8.47 27.30 -5.55
N PHE A 135 7.60 28.28 -5.53
CA PHE A 135 7.84 29.53 -4.84
C PHE A 135 7.36 29.47 -3.40
N LEU A 136 8.28 29.47 -2.46
CA LEU A 136 7.99 29.49 -1.03
C LEU A 136 7.66 30.94 -0.58
N LYS A 137 6.39 31.28 -0.57
CA LYS A 137 5.87 32.62 -0.25
C LYS A 137 6.36 33.13 1.13
N LYS A 138 6.46 32.22 2.11
CA LYS A 138 6.85 32.55 3.50
C LYS A 138 8.27 33.12 3.62
N ILE A 139 9.16 32.72 2.74
CA ILE A 139 10.58 33.12 2.76
C ILE A 139 11.02 33.78 1.45
N ASN A 140 10.07 34.06 0.54
CA ASN A 140 10.32 34.70 -0.75
C ASN A 140 11.45 34.03 -1.56
N LYS A 141 11.40 32.68 -1.65
CA LYS A 141 12.47 31.89 -2.30
C LYS A 141 11.89 30.89 -3.30
N TRP A 142 12.51 30.80 -4.49
CA TRP A 142 12.26 29.72 -5.44
C TRP A 142 13.11 28.50 -5.07
N ILE A 143 12.49 27.32 -5.11
CA ILE A 143 13.16 26.02 -4.99
C ILE A 143 12.94 25.28 -6.32
N THR A 144 14.03 24.92 -6.98
CA THR A 144 14.01 24.12 -8.21
C THR A 144 14.47 22.71 -7.91
N PRO A 145 13.78 21.67 -8.42
CA PRO A 145 14.19 20.29 -8.18
C PRO A 145 15.56 20.02 -8.81
N LYS A 146 16.42 19.29 -8.08
CA LYS A 146 17.67 18.78 -8.61
C LYS A 146 17.45 17.54 -9.46
N ASP A 147 18.42 17.22 -10.29
CA ASP A 147 18.44 16.00 -11.10
C ASP A 147 18.24 14.75 -10.24
N GLY A 148 17.42 13.84 -10.73
CA GLY A 148 17.03 12.61 -10.02
C GLY A 148 15.78 12.74 -9.15
N PHE A 149 15.26 13.96 -8.93
CA PHE A 149 13.98 14.13 -8.26
C PHE A 149 12.85 13.46 -9.02
N ASN A 150 12.00 12.74 -8.32
CA ASN A 150 10.79 12.15 -8.85
C ASN A 150 9.71 12.05 -7.76
N VAL A 151 8.47 11.84 -8.15
CA VAL A 151 7.34 11.68 -7.24
C VAL A 151 6.66 10.35 -7.49
N MET A 152 6.41 9.62 -6.41
CA MET A 152 5.55 8.43 -6.41
C MET A 152 4.45 8.64 -5.38
N ALA A 153 3.26 8.15 -5.68
CA ALA A 153 2.15 8.15 -4.74
C ALA A 153 1.58 6.74 -4.61
N THR A 154 1.11 6.38 -3.41
CA THR A 154 0.32 5.16 -3.20
C THR A 154 -1.09 5.52 -2.77
N ALA A 155 -2.05 4.68 -3.14
CA ALA A 155 -3.45 4.81 -2.76
C ALA A 155 -4.12 3.43 -2.69
N ASN A 156 -5.20 3.32 -1.92
CA ASN A 156 -6.03 2.12 -1.90
C ASN A 156 -7.12 2.18 -2.97
N THR A 157 -7.45 3.37 -3.42
CA THR A 157 -8.42 3.64 -4.49
C THR A 157 -7.73 4.24 -5.72
N LYS A 158 -8.47 4.34 -6.83
CA LYS A 158 -7.97 5.03 -8.05
C LYS A 158 -8.14 6.56 -7.96
N GLY A 159 -8.30 7.11 -6.77
CA GLY A 159 -8.54 8.54 -6.55
C GLY A 159 -10.02 8.94 -6.68
N LYS A 160 -10.92 8.00 -6.97
CA LYS A 160 -12.36 8.24 -7.11
C LYS A 160 -13.13 8.05 -5.80
N GLY A 161 -12.42 7.86 -4.69
CA GLY A 161 -13.04 7.51 -3.40
C GLY A 161 -13.56 6.07 -3.39
N SER A 162 -14.37 5.75 -2.38
CA SER A 162 -15.03 4.46 -2.28
C SER A 162 -16.45 4.58 -2.80
N GLU A 163 -16.68 4.18 -4.05
CA GLU A 163 -18.04 4.17 -4.64
C GLU A 163 -18.96 3.14 -3.95
N ASP A 164 -18.37 2.11 -3.36
CA ASP A 164 -19.04 1.00 -2.69
C ASP A 164 -18.98 1.06 -1.15
N GLY A 165 -18.42 2.14 -0.58
CA GLY A 165 -18.29 2.32 0.88
C GLY A 165 -17.25 1.45 1.57
N ARG A 166 -16.52 0.58 0.83
CA ARG A 166 -15.55 -0.37 1.40
C ARG A 166 -14.27 0.27 1.93
N PHE A 167 -13.95 1.48 1.46
CA PHE A 167 -12.76 2.22 1.86
C PHE A 167 -13.16 3.49 2.61
N ILE A 168 -13.67 3.31 3.83
CA ILE A 168 -14.08 4.42 4.70
C ILE A 168 -12.88 5.34 4.95
N GLY A 169 -13.09 6.66 4.80
CA GLY A 169 -12.05 7.67 5.01
C GLY A 169 -11.24 8.04 3.78
N THR A 170 -11.41 7.35 2.64
CA THR A 170 -10.81 7.79 1.39
C THR A 170 -11.60 8.95 0.79
N ASN A 171 -10.89 9.93 0.25
CA ASN A 171 -11.46 11.08 -0.40
C ASN A 171 -11.41 10.93 -1.93
N ILE A 172 -12.33 11.64 -2.60
CA ILE A 172 -12.22 11.84 -4.04
C ILE A 172 -11.11 12.85 -4.27
N LEU A 173 -10.02 12.41 -4.91
CA LEU A 173 -8.92 13.28 -5.28
C LEU A 173 -9.32 14.17 -6.46
N ASN A 174 -8.81 15.38 -6.46
CA ASN A 174 -9.04 16.32 -7.55
C ASN A 174 -8.45 15.80 -8.86
N GLU A 175 -9.23 15.80 -9.95
CA GLU A 175 -8.79 15.31 -11.26
C GLU A 175 -7.53 16.01 -11.75
N ALA A 176 -7.43 17.34 -11.53
CA ALA A 176 -6.23 18.09 -11.90
C ALA A 176 -4.97 17.65 -11.15
N PHE A 177 -5.11 17.06 -9.97
CA PHE A 177 -3.99 16.43 -9.25
C PHE A 177 -3.62 15.08 -9.86
N LEU A 178 -4.62 14.24 -10.16
CA LEU A 178 -4.42 12.89 -10.72
C LEU A 178 -3.81 12.94 -12.13
N GLU A 179 -4.26 13.85 -12.98
CA GLU A 179 -3.77 14.04 -14.36
C GLU A 179 -2.28 14.43 -14.46
N ARG A 180 -1.68 14.86 -13.34
CA ARG A 180 -0.25 15.18 -13.29
C ARG A 180 0.64 13.97 -13.05
N PHE A 181 0.07 12.84 -12.71
CA PHE A 181 0.84 11.59 -12.71
C PHE A 181 0.93 11.06 -14.14
N ALA A 182 2.15 10.76 -14.57
CA ALA A 182 2.42 10.29 -15.93
C ALA A 182 1.78 8.94 -16.21
N ILE A 183 1.71 8.07 -15.20
CA ILE A 183 1.03 6.79 -15.26
C ILE A 183 0.38 6.43 -13.92
N THR A 184 -0.70 5.64 -14.02
CA THR A 184 -1.29 4.92 -12.89
C THR A 184 -1.01 3.43 -13.04
N ILE A 185 -0.48 2.83 -11.98
CA ILE A 185 -0.14 1.41 -11.92
C ILE A 185 -1.03 0.74 -10.88
N GLU A 186 -1.77 -0.27 -11.29
CA GLU A 186 -2.53 -1.10 -10.36
C GLU A 186 -1.66 -2.29 -9.90
N GLN A 187 -1.41 -2.35 -8.60
CA GLN A 187 -0.67 -3.44 -7.97
C GLN A 187 -1.65 -4.47 -7.42
N PRO A 188 -1.71 -5.67 -7.99
CA PRO A 188 -2.55 -6.76 -7.49
C PRO A 188 -1.95 -7.41 -6.24
N TYR A 189 -2.66 -8.33 -5.61
CA TYR A 189 -2.04 -9.29 -4.71
C TYR A 189 -1.09 -10.21 -5.49
N PRO A 190 -0.07 -10.80 -4.81
CA PRO A 190 0.81 -11.76 -5.46
C PRO A 190 0.03 -12.98 -5.95
N ALA A 191 0.45 -13.57 -7.08
CA ALA A 191 -0.05 -14.89 -7.48
C ALA A 191 0.28 -15.94 -6.41
N ALA A 192 -0.55 -16.98 -6.27
CA ALA A 192 -0.43 -18.01 -5.24
C ALA A 192 1.00 -18.57 -5.08
N SER A 193 1.68 -18.89 -6.19
CA SER A 193 3.06 -19.38 -6.15
C SER A 193 4.08 -18.40 -5.57
N THR A 194 3.86 -17.10 -5.75
CA THR A 194 4.68 -16.02 -5.21
C THR A 194 4.33 -15.76 -3.75
N GLU A 195 3.04 -15.73 -3.43
CA GLU A 195 2.56 -15.51 -2.06
C GLU A 195 3.00 -16.63 -1.14
N LYS A 196 2.97 -17.89 -1.60
CA LYS A 196 3.54 -19.03 -0.88
C LYS A 196 5.02 -18.83 -0.54
N LYS A 197 5.82 -18.28 -1.46
CA LYS A 197 7.23 -17.96 -1.18
C LYS A 197 7.37 -16.89 -0.10
N ILE A 198 6.50 -15.89 -0.10
CA ILE A 198 6.45 -14.82 0.92
C ILE A 198 6.10 -15.42 2.27
N VAL A 199 5.03 -16.21 2.35
CA VAL A 199 4.57 -16.86 3.59
C VAL A 199 5.65 -17.79 4.15
N ILE A 200 6.24 -18.67 3.31
CA ILE A 200 7.33 -19.57 3.74
C ILE A 200 8.57 -18.76 4.16
N GLY A 201 8.88 -17.64 3.48
CA GLY A 201 9.96 -16.74 3.88
C GLY A 201 9.73 -16.16 5.28
N SER A 202 8.52 -15.73 5.57
CA SER A 202 8.11 -15.26 6.90
C SER A 202 8.23 -16.39 7.95
N MET A 203 7.74 -17.60 7.63
CA MET A 203 7.86 -18.77 8.52
C MET A 203 9.31 -19.12 8.84
N LYS A 204 10.21 -19.06 7.86
CA LYS A 204 11.66 -19.27 8.05
C LYS A 204 12.24 -18.27 9.03
N LYS A 205 11.87 -17.00 8.90
CA LYS A 205 12.34 -15.93 9.79
C LYS A 205 11.98 -16.19 11.25
N TYR A 206 10.81 -16.81 11.51
CA TYR A 206 10.33 -17.11 12.84
C TYR A 206 10.56 -18.57 13.30
N GLY A 207 11.21 -19.40 12.45
CA GLY A 207 11.56 -20.78 12.81
C GLY A 207 10.38 -21.76 12.84
N THR A 208 9.27 -21.43 12.16
CA THR A 208 8.00 -22.20 12.19
C THR A 208 7.59 -22.68 10.80
N VAL A 209 8.54 -23.26 10.05
CA VAL A 209 8.29 -23.69 8.67
C VAL A 209 7.32 -24.87 8.62
N ASP A 210 6.13 -24.60 8.08
CA ASP A 210 5.10 -25.58 7.76
C ASP A 210 4.58 -25.31 6.35
N LYS A 211 4.93 -26.17 5.40
CA LYS A 211 4.61 -25.98 3.99
C LYS A 211 3.12 -26.19 3.69
N GLU A 212 2.50 -27.14 4.38
CA GLU A 212 1.09 -27.43 4.23
C GLU A 212 0.25 -26.26 4.75
N PHE A 213 0.59 -25.77 5.94
CA PHE A 213 -0.03 -24.57 6.50
C PHE A 213 0.11 -23.35 5.58
N ALA A 214 1.30 -23.16 4.97
CA ALA A 214 1.51 -22.08 4.02
C ALA A 214 0.62 -22.23 2.77
N ASP A 215 0.46 -23.45 2.24
CA ASP A 215 -0.42 -23.72 1.10
C ASP A 215 -1.87 -23.45 1.43
N ASN A 216 -2.34 -23.94 2.57
CA ASN A 216 -3.71 -23.76 3.04
C ASN A 216 -4.03 -22.28 3.27
N LEU A 217 -3.12 -21.51 3.86
CA LEU A 217 -3.29 -20.07 4.06
C LEU A 217 -3.40 -19.31 2.74
N VAL A 218 -2.57 -19.65 1.75
CA VAL A 218 -2.60 -18.98 0.44
C VAL A 218 -3.88 -19.33 -0.31
N THR A 219 -4.28 -20.59 -0.33
CA THR A 219 -5.53 -21.05 -0.95
C THR A 219 -6.73 -20.36 -0.29
N TRP A 220 -6.77 -20.31 1.04
CA TRP A 220 -7.79 -19.61 1.80
C TRP A 220 -7.92 -18.13 1.45
N ALA A 221 -6.79 -17.43 1.39
CA ALA A 221 -6.78 -16.03 1.02
C ALA A 221 -7.23 -15.80 -0.43
N GLU A 222 -6.85 -16.69 -1.34
CA GLU A 222 -7.23 -16.60 -2.77
C GLU A 222 -8.74 -16.76 -2.97
N VAL A 223 -9.36 -17.75 -2.31
CA VAL A 223 -10.81 -17.96 -2.35
C VAL A 223 -11.56 -16.73 -1.79
N ILE A 224 -11.15 -16.23 -0.62
CA ILE A 224 -11.78 -15.06 -0.02
C ILE A 224 -11.65 -13.83 -0.94
N ARG A 225 -10.48 -13.60 -1.54
CA ARG A 225 -10.28 -12.49 -2.48
C ARG A 225 -11.14 -12.61 -3.72
N LYS A 226 -11.30 -13.83 -4.27
CA LYS A 226 -12.21 -14.08 -5.39
C LYS A 226 -13.64 -13.70 -4.99
N THR A 227 -14.13 -14.20 -3.86
CA THR A 227 -15.46 -13.90 -3.33
C THR A 227 -15.64 -12.38 -3.06
N PHE A 228 -14.59 -11.68 -2.59
CA PHE A 228 -14.61 -10.24 -2.41
C PHE A 228 -14.76 -9.49 -3.74
N TYR A 229 -14.02 -9.89 -4.80
CA TYR A 229 -14.15 -9.27 -6.12
C TYR A 229 -15.50 -9.55 -6.77
N ASP A 230 -16.10 -10.69 -6.48
CA ASP A 230 -17.43 -11.09 -6.94
C ASP A 230 -18.56 -10.42 -6.12
N GLY A 231 -18.21 -9.66 -5.07
CA GLY A 231 -19.16 -8.92 -4.24
C GLY A 231 -19.84 -9.76 -3.15
N GLY A 232 -19.37 -10.99 -2.92
CA GLY A 232 -19.96 -11.90 -1.92
C GLY A 232 -19.55 -11.61 -0.48
N VAL A 233 -18.44 -10.90 -0.26
CA VAL A 233 -17.97 -10.46 1.06
C VAL A 233 -17.38 -9.05 0.97
N ASP A 234 -17.37 -8.33 2.08
CA ASP A 234 -16.83 -6.96 2.16
C ASP A 234 -15.43 -6.91 2.75
N GLU A 235 -14.94 -7.98 3.30
CA GLU A 235 -13.62 -8.08 3.91
C GLU A 235 -12.68 -8.95 3.07
N VAL A 236 -11.37 -8.67 3.17
CA VAL A 236 -10.34 -9.36 2.40
C VAL A 236 -9.20 -9.83 3.29
N ILE A 237 -8.62 -10.97 2.96
CA ILE A 237 -7.38 -11.46 3.58
C ILE A 237 -6.19 -10.98 2.74
N SER A 238 -5.50 -9.98 3.24
CA SER A 238 -4.31 -9.41 2.58
C SER A 238 -3.06 -10.24 2.83
N THR A 239 -2.03 -10.09 1.99
CA THR A 239 -0.70 -10.69 2.21
C THR A 239 -0.10 -10.27 3.57
N ARG A 240 -0.34 -9.03 4.00
CA ARG A 240 0.04 -8.56 5.35
C ARG A 240 -0.67 -9.36 6.44
N ARG A 241 -1.95 -9.72 6.24
CA ARG A 241 -2.70 -10.55 7.21
C ARG A 241 -2.11 -11.95 7.30
N LEU A 242 -1.70 -12.55 6.19
CA LEU A 242 -1.01 -13.85 6.20
C LEU A 242 0.31 -13.79 6.98
N ASP A 243 1.10 -12.74 6.81
CA ASP A 243 2.32 -12.53 7.62
C ASP A 243 2.01 -12.38 9.11
N HIS A 244 0.91 -11.72 9.49
CA HIS A 244 0.47 -11.63 10.88
C HIS A 244 0.04 -12.98 11.44
N ILE A 245 -0.65 -13.83 10.67
CA ILE A 245 -1.01 -15.18 11.06
C ILE A 245 0.23 -16.03 11.30
N VAL A 246 1.23 -15.94 10.42
CA VAL A 246 2.52 -16.65 10.62
C VAL A 246 3.21 -16.20 11.90
N LYS A 247 3.21 -14.91 12.21
CA LYS A 247 3.76 -14.37 13.46
C LYS A 247 3.00 -14.88 14.69
N ALA A 248 1.67 -14.87 14.61
CA ALA A 248 0.82 -15.39 15.68
C ALA A 248 1.09 -16.89 15.91
N PHE A 249 1.19 -17.67 14.83
CA PHE A 249 1.55 -19.09 14.92
C PHE A 249 2.92 -19.33 15.57
N ALA A 250 3.90 -18.47 15.25
CA ALA A 250 5.22 -18.56 15.91
C ALA A 250 5.17 -18.25 17.41
N ILE A 251 4.22 -17.43 17.85
CA ILE A 251 4.06 -17.05 19.26
C ILE A 251 3.22 -18.08 20.02
N PHE A 252 2.09 -18.50 19.46
CA PHE A 252 1.09 -19.30 20.16
C PHE A 252 1.19 -20.81 19.89
N GLY A 253 1.83 -21.23 18.79
CA GLY A 253 2.00 -22.64 18.42
C GLY A 253 0.73 -23.34 17.93
N ASP A 254 -0.39 -22.63 17.83
CA ASP A 254 -1.69 -23.16 17.39
C ASP A 254 -2.15 -22.45 16.11
N LYS A 255 -2.42 -23.21 15.03
CA LYS A 255 -2.82 -22.70 13.72
C LYS A 255 -4.19 -22.03 13.77
N MET A 256 -5.19 -22.72 14.34
CA MET A 256 -6.56 -22.24 14.38
C MET A 256 -6.70 -21.00 15.25
N GLN A 257 -6.10 -21.01 16.44
CA GLN A 257 -6.04 -19.84 17.32
C GLN A 257 -5.39 -18.65 16.62
N SER A 258 -4.32 -18.87 15.86
CA SER A 258 -3.60 -17.81 15.16
C SER A 258 -4.45 -17.16 14.04
N ILE A 259 -5.22 -17.96 13.32
CA ILE A 259 -6.15 -17.48 12.31
C ILE A 259 -7.29 -16.71 12.97
N GLU A 260 -7.94 -17.32 13.97
CA GLU A 260 -9.06 -16.72 14.70
C GLU A 260 -8.72 -15.33 15.26
N MET A 261 -7.59 -15.21 15.96
CA MET A 261 -7.12 -13.93 16.52
C MET A 261 -6.88 -12.88 15.42
N CYS A 262 -6.41 -13.29 14.25
CA CYS A 262 -6.15 -12.39 13.15
C CYS A 262 -7.41 -11.94 12.38
N VAL A 263 -8.51 -12.68 12.49
CA VAL A 263 -9.81 -12.33 11.87
C VAL A 263 -10.83 -11.81 12.88
N ALA A 264 -10.52 -11.79 14.16
CA ALA A 264 -11.41 -11.41 15.26
C ALA A 264 -11.94 -9.95 15.17
N ARG A 265 -11.33 -9.10 14.34
CA ARG A 265 -11.80 -7.73 14.09
C ARG A 265 -12.99 -7.65 13.13
N PHE A 266 -13.26 -8.71 12.39
CA PHE A 266 -14.40 -8.76 11.47
C PHE A 266 -15.68 -8.97 12.25
N ASP A 267 -16.83 -8.69 11.62
CA ASP A 267 -18.12 -9.06 12.18
C ASP A 267 -18.23 -10.58 12.37
N GLU A 268 -19.14 -11.03 13.23
CA GLU A 268 -19.19 -12.42 13.64
C GLU A 268 -19.50 -13.35 12.46
N ASP A 269 -20.42 -12.95 11.55
CA ASP A 269 -20.82 -13.77 10.40
C ASP A 269 -19.64 -13.94 9.43
N THR A 270 -18.91 -12.87 9.14
CA THR A 270 -17.70 -12.91 8.30
C THR A 270 -16.61 -13.75 8.95
N LYS A 271 -16.38 -13.57 10.26
CA LYS A 271 -15.40 -14.34 11.02
C LYS A 271 -15.71 -15.84 10.97
N GLU A 272 -16.96 -16.23 11.27
CA GLU A 272 -17.40 -17.63 11.25
C GLU A 272 -17.25 -18.23 9.85
N SER A 273 -17.68 -17.53 8.82
CA SER A 273 -17.54 -17.94 7.43
C SER A 273 -16.07 -18.17 7.02
N PHE A 274 -15.17 -17.27 7.42
CA PHE A 274 -13.75 -17.41 7.11
C PHE A 274 -13.09 -18.56 7.85
N MET A 275 -13.48 -18.81 9.11
CA MET A 275 -12.99 -19.92 9.91
C MET A 275 -13.49 -21.28 9.37
N ASP A 276 -14.77 -21.38 8.99
CA ASP A 276 -15.36 -22.57 8.38
C ASP A 276 -14.67 -22.90 7.04
N LEU A 277 -14.47 -21.89 6.19
CA LEU A 277 -13.74 -22.06 4.94
C LEU A 277 -12.32 -22.61 5.18
N TYR A 278 -11.59 -22.04 6.17
CA TYR A 278 -10.26 -22.55 6.47
C TYR A 278 -10.28 -23.99 6.94
N THR A 279 -11.22 -24.36 7.80
CA THR A 279 -11.40 -25.73 8.32
C THR A 279 -11.66 -26.72 7.16
N LYS A 280 -12.46 -26.35 6.17
CA LYS A 280 -12.70 -27.18 4.97
C LYS A 280 -11.43 -27.37 4.15
N ILE A 281 -10.65 -26.32 3.96
CA ILE A 281 -9.37 -26.38 3.23
C ILE A 281 -8.37 -27.28 3.97
N ASP A 282 -8.23 -27.13 5.28
CA ASP A 282 -7.31 -27.90 6.11
C ASP A 282 -7.69 -29.39 6.14
N ALA A 283 -8.98 -29.70 6.03
CA ALA A 283 -9.50 -31.06 5.90
C ALA A 283 -9.34 -31.66 4.48
N GLY A 284 -8.80 -30.92 3.52
CA GLY A 284 -8.64 -31.34 2.13
C GLY A 284 -9.95 -31.52 1.36
N ILE A 285 -11.04 -30.86 1.81
CA ILE A 285 -12.32 -30.88 1.14
C ILE A 285 -12.22 -29.97 -0.10
N SER A 286 -12.48 -30.53 -1.30
CA SER A 286 -12.53 -29.77 -2.54
C SER A 286 -13.66 -28.74 -2.44
N ILE A 287 -13.31 -27.48 -2.61
CA ILE A 287 -14.27 -26.39 -2.73
C ILE A 287 -14.74 -26.40 -4.18
N GLU A 288 -15.65 -27.34 -4.53
CA GLU A 288 -16.37 -27.26 -5.81
C GLU A 288 -17.32 -26.05 -5.73
N GLU A 289 -17.34 -25.28 -6.80
CA GLU A 289 -18.21 -24.12 -6.93
C GLU A 289 -19.68 -24.55 -6.71
N GLU A 290 -20.25 -24.27 -5.56
CA GLU A 290 -21.71 -24.24 -5.37
C GLU A 290 -22.29 -23.05 -6.15
N THR A 291 -22.12 -23.05 -7.47
CA THR A 291 -22.84 -22.21 -8.41
C THR A 291 -23.97 -22.99 -9.08
N SER A 292 -24.74 -23.75 -8.31
CA SER A 292 -26.06 -24.18 -8.73
C SER A 292 -27.09 -23.52 -7.80
N ASN A 293 -27.65 -22.44 -8.27
CA ASN A 293 -28.83 -21.83 -7.68
C ASN A 293 -30.03 -22.78 -7.91
N PRO A 294 -30.57 -23.47 -6.88
CA PRO A 294 -31.64 -24.43 -7.05
C PRO A 294 -33.00 -23.79 -7.41
N LEU A 295 -33.03 -22.46 -7.64
CA LEU A 295 -34.29 -21.70 -7.88
C LEU A 295 -34.61 -21.47 -9.35
N LEU A 296 -33.82 -21.99 -10.30
CA LEU A 296 -34.11 -21.82 -11.74
C LEU A 296 -34.53 -23.11 -12.48
N ASP A 297 -34.60 -24.25 -11.79
CA ASP A 297 -35.02 -25.53 -12.40
C ASP A 297 -36.55 -25.80 -12.33
N GLY A 298 -37.38 -24.78 -12.17
CA GLY A 298 -38.84 -24.91 -12.00
C GLY A 298 -39.71 -24.06 -12.91
N MET A 299 -39.18 -23.50 -14.01
CA MET A 299 -40.02 -22.82 -15.01
C MET A 299 -40.04 -23.66 -16.30
N GLU A 300 -40.99 -24.60 -16.36
CA GLU A 300 -41.45 -25.21 -17.61
C GLU A 300 -41.97 -24.10 -18.52
N GLU A 301 -41.45 -24.03 -19.73
CA GLU A 301 -41.94 -23.17 -20.80
C GLU A 301 -43.37 -23.65 -21.19
N GLU A 302 -44.38 -22.91 -20.78
CA GLU A 302 -45.69 -23.01 -21.44
C GLU A 302 -45.62 -22.32 -22.81
N GLU A 303 -45.67 -23.09 -23.87
CA GLU A 303 -45.87 -22.60 -25.25
C GLU A 303 -47.20 -21.82 -25.34
N PRO A 304 -47.22 -20.62 -25.94
CA PRO A 304 -48.48 -19.95 -26.21
C PRO A 304 -49.16 -20.61 -27.41
N ALA A 305 -50.34 -21.18 -27.16
CA ALA A 305 -51.27 -21.59 -28.20
C ALA A 305 -51.95 -20.35 -28.81
N PHE A 306 -51.77 -20.22 -30.15
CA PHE A 306 -52.48 -19.37 -31.13
C PHE A 306 -52.16 -17.87 -31.13
#